data_bdfb1366b94310c7044fc1d275dd54ec
#
_entry.id   bdfb1366b94310c7044fc1d275dd54ec
#
_cell.length_a   1.000
_cell.length_b   1.000
_cell.length_c   1.000
_cell.angle_alpha   90.00
_cell.angle_beta   90.00
_cell.angle_gamma   90.00
#
_symmetry.space_group_name_H-M   'P 1'
#
loop_
_entity.id
_entity.type
_entity.pdbx_description
1 polymer ?
#
loop_
_entity_poly.entity_id
_entity_poly.type
_entity_poly.pdbx_seq_one_letter_code
_entity_poly.pdbx_strand_id
1 'polypeptide(L)'
;IRIIVFLGYPVMAMIRLPTRLSDGKANLHQGAIGVGIDIPTGKTKRGVWGTEIIREHPDTEHTIVGLPIPHWTDLLQMASRCYELSGLGYVGVDFVLDRDKGPLILELNARPGLAIQMANGNGLEGRLHKVEALRDSGQLSKDPSERVAFAIANFPTTG
;
A
#
# COMPACT_ATOMS: atom_id res chain seq x y z
N ILE A 1 -5.38 5.71 0.23
CA ILE A 1 -4.54 4.51 0.41
C ILE A 1 -3.92 4.18 -0.94
N ARG A 2 -2.62 3.85 -0.96
CA ARG A 2 -1.91 3.34 -2.14
C ARG A 2 -1.46 1.92 -1.89
N ILE A 3 -1.75 1.03 -2.85
CA ILE A 3 -1.24 -0.35 -2.87
C ILE A 3 -0.43 -0.53 -4.15
N ILE A 4 0.82 -0.98 -4.01
CA ILE A 4 1.65 -1.38 -5.14
C ILE A 4 1.35 -2.84 -5.45
N VAL A 5 1.10 -3.09 -6.73
CA VAL A 5 0.84 -4.42 -7.29
C VAL A 5 1.90 -4.75 -8.31
N PHE A 6 2.46 -5.94 -8.22
CA PHE A 6 3.42 -6.47 -9.19
C PHE A 6 2.93 -7.82 -9.71
N LEU A 7 2.71 -7.92 -11.01
CA LEU A 7 2.15 -9.10 -11.70
C LEU A 7 0.87 -9.64 -11.02
N GLY A 8 0.04 -8.73 -10.50
CA GLY A 8 -1.19 -9.05 -9.78
C GLY A 8 -1.03 -9.30 -8.28
N TYR A 9 0.20 -9.36 -7.75
CA TYR A 9 0.45 -9.55 -6.31
C TYR A 9 0.57 -8.21 -5.59
N PRO A 10 -0.24 -7.93 -4.54
CA PRO A 10 -0.06 -6.75 -3.70
C PRO A 10 1.24 -6.86 -2.91
N VAL A 11 2.22 -6.01 -3.21
CA VAL A 11 3.57 -6.14 -2.64
C VAL A 11 3.87 -5.13 -1.54
N MET A 12 3.22 -3.97 -1.51
CA MET A 12 3.45 -2.95 -0.49
C MET A 12 2.26 -1.99 -0.42
N ALA A 13 1.98 -1.45 0.76
CA ALA A 13 0.88 -0.51 0.94
C ALA A 13 1.22 0.64 1.89
N MET A 14 0.58 1.80 1.70
CA MET A 14 0.62 2.94 2.61
C MET A 14 -0.69 3.71 2.60
N ILE A 15 -0.97 4.38 3.71
CA ILE A 15 -1.96 5.45 3.77
C ILE A 15 -1.24 6.80 3.81
N ARG A 16 -1.86 7.82 3.21
CA ARG A 16 -1.40 9.21 3.30
C ARG A 16 -2.38 9.97 4.17
N LEU A 17 -1.86 10.62 5.20
CA LEU A 17 -2.64 11.42 6.10
C LEU A 17 -2.34 12.91 5.84
N PRO A 18 -3.37 13.73 5.60
CA PRO A 18 -3.18 15.16 5.42
C PRO A 18 -2.76 15.83 6.74
N THR A 19 -2.03 16.92 6.64
CA THR A 19 -1.66 17.77 7.76
C THR A 19 -2.11 19.23 7.48
N ARG A 20 -1.99 20.12 8.45
CA ARG A 20 -2.15 21.56 8.23
C ARG A 20 -1.16 22.08 7.20
N LEU A 21 0.09 21.56 7.23
CA LEU A 21 1.13 21.94 6.27
C LEU A 21 0.75 21.55 4.83
N SER A 22 0.05 20.43 4.64
CA SER A 22 -0.41 19.97 3.33
C SER A 22 -1.73 20.59 2.86
N ASP A 23 -2.27 21.55 3.61
CA ASP A 23 -3.55 22.19 3.33
C ASP A 23 -4.68 21.16 3.09
N GLY A 24 -4.74 20.15 3.94
CA GLY A 24 -5.71 19.06 3.88
C GLY A 24 -5.52 18.07 2.71
N LYS A 25 -4.45 18.21 1.92
CA LYS A 25 -4.17 17.32 0.80
C LYS A 25 -3.33 16.13 1.23
N ALA A 26 -3.69 14.94 0.76
CA ALA A 26 -2.93 13.71 1.00
C ALA A 26 -1.72 13.58 0.04
N ASN A 27 -0.92 14.66 -0.06
CA ASN A 27 0.25 14.74 -0.94
C ASN A 27 1.54 14.86 -0.11
N LEU A 28 2.40 13.85 -0.21
CA LEU A 28 3.66 13.79 0.56
C LEU A 28 4.60 14.95 0.25
N HIS A 29 4.66 15.40 -1.02
CA HIS A 29 5.50 16.55 -1.41
C HIS A 29 4.98 17.89 -0.88
N GLN A 30 3.74 17.93 -0.41
CA GLN A 30 3.11 19.11 0.19
C GLN A 30 3.01 19.01 1.72
N GLY A 31 3.69 18.04 2.33
CA GLY A 31 3.76 17.92 3.78
C GLY A 31 2.75 16.94 4.41
N ALA A 32 2.08 16.11 3.63
CA ALA A 32 1.30 15.00 4.17
C ALA A 32 2.22 13.90 4.75
N ILE A 33 1.67 13.08 5.64
CA ILE A 33 2.37 11.96 6.25
C ILE A 33 2.15 10.70 5.40
N GLY A 34 3.21 9.95 5.13
CA GLY A 34 3.12 8.59 4.61
C GLY A 34 3.19 7.59 5.75
N VAL A 35 2.19 6.73 5.90
CA VAL A 35 2.18 5.68 6.94
C VAL A 35 2.13 4.32 6.27
N GLY A 36 3.14 3.48 6.52
CA GLY A 36 3.20 2.12 6.00
C GLY A 36 2.07 1.25 6.55
N ILE A 37 1.58 0.32 5.73
CA ILE A 37 0.56 -0.66 6.12
C ILE A 37 1.14 -2.05 5.96
N ASP A 38 1.07 -2.84 6.99
CA ASP A 38 1.48 -4.24 6.98
C ASP A 38 0.49 -5.08 6.16
N ILE A 39 0.98 -5.72 5.11
CA ILE A 39 0.13 -6.51 4.20
C ILE A 39 -0.63 -7.62 4.93
N PRO A 40 0.00 -8.45 5.80
CA PRO A 40 -0.70 -9.50 6.52
C PRO A 40 -1.84 -9.02 7.40
N THR A 41 -1.64 -7.94 8.13
CA THR A 41 -2.57 -7.54 9.20
C THR A 41 -3.48 -6.38 8.85
N GLY A 42 -3.15 -5.63 7.79
CA GLY A 42 -3.85 -4.39 7.46
C GLY A 42 -3.69 -3.28 8.49
N LYS A 43 -2.69 -3.39 9.38
CA LYS A 43 -2.43 -2.38 10.41
C LYS A 43 -1.34 -1.42 9.98
N THR A 44 -1.53 -0.16 10.33
CA THR A 44 -0.51 0.87 10.15
C THR A 44 0.72 0.59 11.02
N LYS A 45 1.89 0.94 10.50
CA LYS A 45 3.17 0.72 11.19
C LYS A 45 3.74 2.05 11.67
N ARG A 46 4.66 2.62 10.94
CA ARG A 46 5.30 3.90 11.26
C ARG A 46 4.93 4.95 10.22
N GLY A 47 4.95 6.21 10.62
CA GLY A 47 4.79 7.32 9.71
C GLY A 47 6.13 7.94 9.31
N VAL A 48 6.15 8.56 8.13
CA VAL A 48 7.24 9.43 7.69
C VAL A 48 6.63 10.79 7.33
N TRP A 49 7.16 11.84 7.94
CA TRP A 49 6.78 13.22 7.69
C TRP A 49 8.04 14.01 7.27
N GLY A 50 8.10 14.39 5.99
CA GLY A 50 9.35 14.86 5.42
C GLY A 50 10.43 13.76 5.48
N THR A 51 11.44 13.97 6.31
CA THR A 51 12.53 13.00 6.57
C THR A 51 12.43 12.34 7.94
N GLU A 52 11.48 12.75 8.77
CA GLU A 52 11.35 12.27 10.14
C GLU A 52 10.44 11.05 10.24
N ILE A 53 10.84 10.10 11.10
CA ILE A 53 10.01 8.96 11.48
C ILE A 53 9.15 9.39 12.65
N ILE A 54 7.83 9.28 12.49
CA ILE A 54 6.86 9.67 13.51
C ILE A 54 5.92 8.51 13.87
N ARG A 55 5.36 8.56 15.06
CA ARG A 55 4.37 7.60 15.56
C ARG A 55 3.03 8.25 15.90
N GLU A 56 3.01 9.57 15.94
CA GLU A 56 1.86 10.41 16.24
C GLU A 56 1.67 11.44 15.14
N HIS A 57 0.43 11.82 14.93
CA HIS A 57 0.08 12.85 13.95
C HIS A 57 0.49 14.24 14.47
N PRO A 58 1.28 15.05 13.74
CA PRO A 58 1.86 16.29 14.26
C PRO A 58 0.82 17.36 14.66
N ASP A 59 -0.37 17.34 14.06
CA ASP A 59 -1.39 18.34 14.36
C ASP A 59 -2.38 17.90 15.43
N THR A 60 -2.55 16.59 15.64
CA THR A 60 -3.61 16.05 16.52
C THR A 60 -3.08 15.23 17.68
N GLU A 61 -1.77 14.92 17.67
CA GLU A 61 -1.07 14.09 18.67
C GLU A 61 -1.65 12.66 18.82
N HIS A 62 -2.59 12.28 17.95
CA HIS A 62 -3.13 10.92 17.95
C HIS A 62 -2.11 9.93 17.36
N THR A 63 -2.05 8.73 17.95
CA THR A 63 -1.23 7.66 17.39
C THR A 63 -1.68 7.32 15.98
N ILE A 64 -0.69 7.13 15.09
CA ILE A 64 -0.88 6.67 13.72
C ILE A 64 -0.38 5.25 13.51
N VAL A 65 0.01 4.57 14.58
CA VAL A 65 0.58 3.22 14.58
C VAL A 65 -0.43 2.22 15.13
N GLY A 66 -0.52 1.05 14.49
CA GLY A 66 -1.40 -0.04 14.92
C GLY A 66 -2.86 0.13 14.56
N LEU A 67 -3.21 1.17 13.78
CA LEU A 67 -4.57 1.42 13.35
C LEU A 67 -4.99 0.41 12.27
N PRO A 68 -6.12 -0.29 12.43
CA PRO A 68 -6.61 -1.21 11.41
C PRO A 68 -7.20 -0.42 10.24
N ILE A 69 -6.87 -0.83 9.03
CA ILE A 69 -7.49 -0.29 7.81
C ILE A 69 -8.80 -1.03 7.56
N PRO A 70 -9.96 -0.34 7.52
CA PRO A 70 -11.23 -0.99 7.18
C PRO A 70 -11.20 -1.62 5.79
N HIS A 71 -11.96 -2.70 5.59
CA HIS A 71 -12.09 -3.40 4.30
C HIS A 71 -10.76 -3.87 3.72
N TRP A 72 -9.78 -4.22 4.56
CA TRP A 72 -8.41 -4.48 4.10
C TRP A 72 -8.34 -5.60 3.06
N THR A 73 -9.01 -6.71 3.30
CA THR A 73 -9.03 -7.83 2.35
C THR A 73 -9.66 -7.45 1.02
N ASP A 74 -10.74 -6.66 1.03
CA ASP A 74 -11.39 -6.18 -0.18
C ASP A 74 -10.45 -5.26 -0.98
N LEU A 75 -9.73 -4.36 -0.30
CA LEU A 75 -8.73 -3.49 -0.91
C LEU A 75 -7.63 -4.29 -1.61
N LEU A 76 -7.10 -5.34 -0.97
CA LEU A 76 -6.09 -6.22 -1.57
C LEU A 76 -6.64 -6.98 -2.78
N GLN A 77 -7.88 -7.49 -2.69
CA GLN A 77 -8.55 -8.18 -3.78
C GLN A 77 -8.79 -7.26 -4.99
N MET A 78 -9.30 -6.06 -4.74
CA MET A 78 -9.51 -5.05 -5.79
C MET A 78 -8.19 -4.64 -6.44
N ALA A 79 -7.14 -4.41 -5.64
CA ALA A 79 -5.82 -4.07 -6.15
C ALA A 79 -5.24 -5.19 -7.03
N SER A 80 -5.34 -6.45 -6.60
CA SER A 80 -4.88 -7.61 -7.36
C SER A 80 -5.55 -7.69 -8.74
N ARG A 81 -6.86 -7.46 -8.80
CA ARG A 81 -7.64 -7.49 -10.06
C ARG A 81 -7.27 -6.37 -11.04
N CYS A 82 -6.67 -5.28 -10.57
CA CYS A 82 -6.23 -4.20 -11.45
C CYS A 82 -5.14 -4.64 -12.43
N TYR A 83 -4.44 -5.74 -12.19
CA TYR A 83 -3.48 -6.32 -13.12
C TYR A 83 -4.15 -6.75 -14.43
N GLU A 84 -5.25 -7.51 -14.35
CA GLU A 84 -6.00 -7.94 -15.54
C GLU A 84 -6.69 -6.77 -16.24
N LEU A 85 -7.22 -5.83 -15.47
CA LEU A 85 -7.95 -4.68 -16.00
C LEU A 85 -7.04 -3.70 -16.77
N SER A 86 -5.80 -3.51 -16.30
CA SER A 86 -4.89 -2.52 -16.86
C SER A 86 -3.83 -3.10 -17.79
N GLY A 87 -3.51 -4.38 -17.66
CA GLY A 87 -2.37 -5.01 -18.33
C GLY A 87 -0.99 -4.53 -17.84
N LEU A 88 -0.96 -3.74 -16.76
CA LEU A 88 0.28 -3.20 -16.20
C LEU A 88 0.92 -4.21 -15.24
N GLY A 89 2.13 -4.67 -15.57
CA GLY A 89 2.88 -5.60 -14.71
C GLY A 89 3.35 -4.98 -13.38
N TYR A 90 3.45 -3.64 -13.32
CA TYR A 90 3.75 -2.88 -12.12
C TYR A 90 2.83 -1.66 -12.05
N VAL A 91 2.04 -1.54 -11.01
CA VAL A 91 1.03 -0.49 -10.88
C VAL A 91 0.81 -0.07 -9.43
N GLY A 92 0.63 1.22 -9.21
CA GLY A 92 0.11 1.77 -7.96
C GLY A 92 -1.39 1.97 -8.07
N VAL A 93 -2.16 1.36 -7.18
CA VAL A 93 -3.62 1.52 -7.12
C VAL A 93 -3.93 2.46 -5.96
N ASP A 94 -4.56 3.57 -6.26
CA ASP A 94 -4.99 4.56 -5.27
C ASP A 94 -6.46 4.39 -4.92
N PHE A 95 -6.74 4.28 -3.61
CA PHE A 95 -8.06 4.07 -3.06
C PHE A 95 -8.48 5.21 -2.14
N VAL A 96 -9.78 5.47 -2.09
CA VAL A 96 -10.46 6.18 -1.04
C VAL A 96 -11.44 5.24 -0.33
N LEU A 97 -11.62 5.44 0.98
CA LEU A 97 -12.65 4.78 1.76
C LEU A 97 -13.82 5.75 1.88
N ASP A 98 -14.84 5.54 1.06
CA ASP A 98 -16.09 6.30 1.16
C ASP A 98 -16.91 5.76 2.32
N ARG A 99 -17.56 6.66 3.06
CA ARG A 99 -18.32 6.31 4.26
C ARG A 99 -19.50 5.37 3.96
N ASP A 100 -20.15 5.60 2.83
CA ASP A 100 -21.39 4.91 2.47
C ASP A 100 -21.18 3.81 1.45
N LYS A 101 -20.19 3.97 0.58
CA LYS A 101 -19.90 3.05 -0.54
C LYS A 101 -18.73 2.09 -0.27
N GLY A 102 -17.98 2.30 0.81
CA GLY A 102 -16.78 1.51 1.11
C GLY A 102 -15.58 1.86 0.22
N PRO A 103 -14.73 0.89 -0.13
CA PRO A 103 -13.54 1.13 -0.93
C PRO A 103 -13.87 1.50 -2.37
N LEU A 104 -13.26 2.57 -2.87
CA LEU A 104 -13.37 3.00 -4.27
C LEU A 104 -11.96 3.21 -4.84
N ILE A 105 -11.74 2.76 -6.08
CA ILE A 105 -10.51 3.04 -6.82
C ILE A 105 -10.61 4.47 -7.38
N LEU A 106 -9.59 5.29 -7.10
CA LEU A 106 -9.49 6.64 -7.63
C LEU A 106 -8.70 6.67 -8.94
N GLU A 107 -7.54 6.02 -8.95
CA GLU A 107 -6.67 5.99 -10.12
C GLU A 107 -5.73 4.78 -10.14
N LEU A 108 -5.25 4.46 -11.33
CA LEU A 108 -4.15 3.51 -11.56
C LEU A 108 -2.92 4.28 -12.05
N ASN A 109 -1.80 4.11 -11.35
CA ASN A 109 -0.57 4.82 -11.65
C ASN A 109 0.49 3.84 -12.15
N ALA A 110 0.87 3.97 -13.44
CA ALA A 110 1.86 3.10 -14.08
C ALA A 110 3.30 3.35 -13.58
N ARG A 111 3.55 4.49 -12.93
CA ARG A 111 4.87 4.85 -12.38
C ARG A 111 4.73 5.39 -10.96
N PRO A 112 4.31 4.54 -10.00
CA PRO A 112 4.12 4.99 -8.62
C PRO A 112 5.46 5.39 -8.01
N GLY A 113 5.45 6.50 -7.27
CA GLY A 113 6.64 6.99 -6.58
C GLY A 113 7.12 6.03 -5.48
N LEU A 114 8.43 6.09 -5.18
CA LEU A 114 9.10 5.16 -4.26
C LEU A 114 8.96 5.54 -2.77
N ALA A 115 8.31 6.66 -2.45
CA ALA A 115 8.11 7.12 -1.06
C ALA A 115 7.39 6.07 -0.17
N ILE A 116 6.64 5.16 -0.76
CA ILE A 116 6.01 4.04 -0.05
C ILE A 116 7.04 3.12 0.64
N GLN A 117 8.25 2.99 0.10
CA GLN A 117 9.32 2.22 0.73
C GLN A 117 9.82 2.90 2.01
N MET A 118 9.91 4.22 2.01
CA MET A 118 10.27 5.00 3.20
C MET A 118 9.21 4.83 4.30
N ALA A 119 7.93 4.94 3.94
CA ALA A 119 6.81 4.77 4.87
C ALA A 119 6.80 3.36 5.51
N ASN A 120 7.21 2.33 4.76
CA ASN A 120 7.28 0.96 5.26
C ASN A 120 8.62 0.62 5.92
N GLY A 121 9.67 1.44 5.74
CA GLY A 121 11.02 1.12 6.20
C GLY A 121 11.64 -0.12 5.55
N ASN A 122 11.10 -0.53 4.43
CA ASN A 122 11.50 -1.71 3.67
C ASN A 122 11.60 -1.40 2.18
N GLY A 123 12.60 -1.99 1.53
CA GLY A 123 12.69 -1.98 0.08
C GLY A 123 11.67 -2.92 -0.57
N LEU A 124 11.30 -2.63 -1.82
CA LEU A 124 10.45 -3.48 -2.64
C LEU A 124 11.19 -4.69 -3.21
N GLU A 125 12.49 -4.59 -3.44
CA GLU A 125 13.30 -5.53 -4.20
C GLU A 125 13.07 -7.01 -3.79
N GLY A 126 13.21 -7.33 -2.51
CA GLY A 126 13.02 -8.70 -2.05
C GLY A 126 11.61 -9.25 -2.25
N ARG A 127 10.59 -8.37 -2.27
CA ARG A 127 9.20 -8.77 -2.56
C ARG A 127 8.98 -8.98 -4.05
N LEU A 128 9.57 -8.16 -4.89
CA LEU A 128 9.51 -8.30 -6.34
C LEU A 128 10.21 -9.60 -6.77
N HIS A 129 11.41 -9.89 -6.26
CA HIS A 129 12.14 -11.14 -6.54
C HIS A 129 11.35 -12.40 -6.18
N LYS A 130 10.57 -12.38 -5.07
CA LYS A 130 9.70 -13.52 -4.74
C LYS A 130 8.61 -13.75 -5.79
N VAL A 131 8.02 -12.68 -6.32
CA VAL A 131 6.99 -12.79 -7.38
C VAL A 131 7.64 -13.18 -8.71
N GLU A 132 8.82 -12.65 -9.02
CA GLU A 132 9.61 -13.04 -10.20
C GLU A 132 9.95 -14.52 -10.20
N ALA A 133 10.35 -15.08 -9.06
CA ALA A 133 10.60 -16.51 -8.91
C ALA A 133 9.36 -17.37 -9.24
N LEU A 134 8.14 -16.91 -8.87
CA LEU A 134 6.89 -17.57 -9.29
C LEU A 134 6.70 -17.49 -10.80
N ARG A 135 6.98 -16.33 -11.39
CA ARG A 135 6.90 -16.15 -12.86
C ARG A 135 7.86 -17.11 -13.58
N ASP A 136 9.11 -17.14 -13.14
CA ASP A 136 10.18 -17.90 -13.80
C ASP A 136 9.99 -19.42 -13.65
N SER A 137 9.30 -19.85 -12.59
CA SER A 137 8.89 -21.24 -12.39
C SER A 137 7.52 -21.60 -13.00
N GLY A 138 6.84 -20.64 -13.65
CA GLY A 138 5.51 -20.85 -14.23
C GLY A 138 4.39 -21.01 -13.19
N GLN A 139 4.60 -20.54 -11.96
CA GLN A 139 3.68 -20.69 -10.83
C GLN A 139 2.87 -19.43 -10.52
N LEU A 140 2.84 -18.44 -11.44
CA LEU A 140 1.96 -17.27 -11.26
C LEU A 140 0.50 -17.72 -11.24
N SER A 141 -0.20 -17.39 -10.17
CA SER A 141 -1.64 -17.64 -10.10
C SER A 141 -2.43 -16.66 -10.98
N LYS A 142 -3.50 -17.16 -11.59
CA LYS A 142 -4.50 -16.33 -12.27
C LYS A 142 -5.63 -15.90 -11.34
N ASP A 143 -5.74 -16.50 -10.15
CA ASP A 143 -6.75 -16.17 -9.15
C ASP A 143 -6.27 -15.03 -8.24
N PRO A 144 -6.97 -13.87 -8.23
CA PRO A 144 -6.66 -12.77 -7.31
C PRO A 144 -6.63 -13.19 -5.84
N SER A 145 -7.48 -14.14 -5.44
CA SER A 145 -7.55 -14.61 -4.04
C SER A 145 -6.27 -15.37 -3.64
N GLU A 146 -5.74 -16.19 -4.52
CA GLU A 146 -4.47 -16.90 -4.28
C GLU A 146 -3.28 -15.94 -4.25
N ARG A 147 -3.27 -14.94 -5.13
CA ARG A 147 -2.23 -13.88 -5.11
C ARG A 147 -2.26 -13.08 -3.82
N VAL A 148 -3.45 -12.75 -3.33
CA VAL A 148 -3.61 -12.06 -2.04
C VAL A 148 -3.18 -12.95 -0.88
N ALA A 149 -3.57 -14.23 -0.87
CA ALA A 149 -3.14 -15.18 0.15
C ALA A 149 -1.61 -15.33 0.18
N PHE A 150 -0.97 -15.41 -0.99
CA PHE A 150 0.50 -15.42 -1.09
C PHE A 150 1.12 -14.14 -0.52
N ALA A 151 0.57 -12.97 -0.85
CA ALA A 151 1.07 -11.69 -0.35
C ALA A 151 0.97 -11.60 1.18
N ILE A 152 -0.15 -12.02 1.76
CA ILE A 152 -0.38 -12.07 3.20
C ILE A 152 0.65 -13.00 3.88
N ALA A 153 0.94 -14.15 3.30
CA ALA A 153 1.90 -15.10 3.87
C ALA A 153 3.36 -14.66 3.75
N ASN A 154 3.72 -13.85 2.74
CA ASN A 154 5.10 -13.62 2.36
C ASN A 154 5.61 -12.19 2.50
N PHE A 155 4.73 -11.19 2.71
CA PHE A 155 5.12 -9.78 2.68
C PHE A 155 4.83 -9.03 3.99
N PRO A 156 5.26 -9.54 5.16
CA PRO A 156 5.16 -8.77 6.39
C PRO A 156 6.03 -7.51 6.32
N THR A 157 5.61 -6.45 7.00
CA THR A 157 6.44 -5.27 7.21
C THR A 157 7.27 -5.49 8.47
N THR A 158 8.57 -5.68 8.29
CA THR A 158 9.55 -5.75 9.38
C THR A 158 9.89 -4.34 9.84
N GLY A 159 9.68 -4.02 11.10
CA GLY A 159 10.05 -2.70 11.64
C GLY A 159 9.39 -2.37 12.93
#